data_dabf92da82cbd04a50b2a9d48fd001f0
#
_entry.id   dabf92da82cbd04a50b2a9d48fd001f0
#
_cell.length_a   1.000
_cell.length_b   1.000
_cell.length_c   1.000
_cell.angle_alpha   90.00
_cell.angle_beta   90.00
_cell.angle_gamma   90.00
#
_symmetry.space_group_name_H-M   'P 1'
#
loop_
_entity.id
_entity.type
_entity.pdbx_description
1 polymer ?
#
loop_
_entity_poly.entity_id
_entity_poly.type
_entity_poly.pdbx_seq_one_letter_code
_entity_poly.pdbx_strand_id
1 'polypeptide(L)'
;MADEVAVAVIGAEEVPAGIADAAYHVDVPAGAILDDAAKTLEPVIAGFNAIIIEPTKRMKSVAGKLAAAAGASVIADALSIEGDVATSMYFGGVGHAQRKATGTAFYTVSPNVFVNEQATGSNGAAEELAWVAPENAVREVSSEPVPKSGIDLTASDAVVAAGRGFAEKEDLQLARDLADKIGAGLGCSRPLAEGVDWMPAETYIGVSGLILSPKVYIATGISGQIQHMVGANRAGTVFAINKDENAPIFKQCDYGLVGDLKKVLPALTAAL
;
A
#
# COMPACT_ATOMS: atom_id res chain seq x y z
N MET A 1 10.52 -16.86 -16.67
CA MET A 1 9.14 -16.49 -17.08
C MET A 1 8.26 -17.67 -16.70
N ALA A 2 7.01 -17.41 -16.30
CA ALA A 2 6.03 -18.47 -16.09
C ALA A 2 5.62 -19.04 -17.45
N ASP A 3 5.32 -20.34 -17.51
CA ASP A 3 4.83 -20.99 -18.73
C ASP A 3 3.38 -20.63 -19.01
N GLU A 4 2.61 -20.31 -17.97
CA GLU A 4 1.21 -19.87 -18.04
C GLU A 4 0.94 -18.88 -16.89
N VAL A 5 0.20 -17.81 -17.18
CA VAL A 5 -0.22 -16.80 -16.22
C VAL A 5 -1.73 -16.68 -16.26
N ALA A 6 -2.38 -16.76 -15.11
CA ALA A 6 -3.81 -16.49 -14.99
C ALA A 6 -4.07 -15.35 -14.01
N VAL A 7 -5.11 -14.57 -14.28
CA VAL A 7 -5.63 -13.55 -13.37
C VAL A 7 -6.99 -13.98 -12.83
N ALA A 8 -7.20 -13.83 -11.53
CA ALA A 8 -8.50 -14.01 -10.89
C ALA A 8 -8.93 -12.71 -10.23
N VAL A 9 -10.12 -12.24 -10.56
CA VAL A 9 -10.72 -11.01 -10.01
C VAL A 9 -11.93 -11.37 -9.17
N ILE A 10 -12.02 -10.77 -7.98
CA ILE A 10 -13.06 -11.08 -7.00
C ILE A 10 -13.84 -9.82 -6.68
N GLY A 11 -15.13 -9.82 -6.95
CA GLY A 11 -16.08 -8.76 -6.57
C GLY A 11 -15.89 -7.42 -7.27
N ALA A 12 -15.09 -7.35 -8.34
CA ALA A 12 -14.99 -6.17 -9.19
C ALA A 12 -15.85 -6.35 -10.45
N GLU A 13 -16.34 -5.25 -11.01
CA GLU A 13 -17.21 -5.28 -12.19
C GLU A 13 -16.49 -5.68 -13.48
N GLU A 14 -15.17 -5.40 -13.57
CA GLU A 14 -14.39 -5.62 -14.78
C GLU A 14 -13.13 -6.43 -14.50
N VAL A 15 -12.83 -7.34 -15.41
CA VAL A 15 -11.57 -8.08 -15.45
C VAL A 15 -10.69 -7.49 -16.54
N PRO A 16 -9.46 -7.06 -16.24
CA PRO A 16 -8.56 -6.50 -17.24
C PRO A 16 -8.25 -7.52 -18.35
N ALA A 17 -8.35 -7.11 -19.60
CA ALA A 17 -7.98 -7.92 -20.76
C ALA A 17 -6.51 -7.73 -21.14
N GLY A 18 -5.90 -8.74 -21.75
CA GLY A 18 -4.56 -8.66 -22.32
C GLY A 18 -3.42 -8.64 -21.29
N ILE A 19 -3.65 -9.08 -20.06
CA ILE A 19 -2.64 -9.08 -18.98
C ILE A 19 -2.21 -10.49 -18.54
N ALA A 20 -2.89 -11.54 -18.99
CA ALA A 20 -2.65 -12.93 -18.61
C ALA A 20 -2.97 -13.85 -19.81
N ASP A 21 -2.77 -15.17 -19.66
CA ASP A 21 -3.17 -16.16 -20.66
C ASP A 21 -4.60 -16.62 -20.44
N ALA A 22 -5.04 -16.65 -19.15
CA ALA A 22 -6.42 -16.94 -18.76
C ALA A 22 -6.92 -15.92 -17.73
N ALA A 23 -8.26 -15.76 -17.66
CA ALA A 23 -8.88 -14.86 -16.69
C ALA A 23 -10.11 -15.52 -16.06
N TYR A 24 -10.26 -15.33 -14.75
CA TYR A 24 -11.37 -15.82 -13.96
C TYR A 24 -12.04 -14.67 -13.22
N HIS A 25 -13.35 -14.76 -13.09
CA HIS A 25 -14.14 -13.81 -12.32
C HIS A 25 -14.99 -14.51 -11.26
N VAL A 26 -15.07 -13.91 -10.08
CA VAL A 26 -15.88 -14.41 -8.97
C VAL A 26 -16.78 -13.29 -8.47
N ASP A 27 -18.05 -13.40 -8.72
CA ASP A 27 -19.06 -12.56 -8.08
C ASP A 27 -19.21 -12.90 -6.61
N VAL A 28 -19.21 -11.87 -5.74
CA VAL A 28 -19.47 -12.04 -4.31
C VAL A 28 -20.95 -11.81 -4.04
N PRO A 29 -21.72 -12.86 -3.63
CA PRO A 29 -23.13 -12.71 -3.38
C PRO A 29 -23.44 -11.71 -2.27
N ALA A 30 -24.60 -11.05 -2.36
CA ALA A 30 -25.04 -10.10 -1.34
C ALA A 30 -25.04 -10.73 0.07
N GLY A 31 -24.39 -10.04 1.02
CA GLY A 31 -24.22 -10.49 2.40
C GLY A 31 -23.11 -11.52 2.62
N ALA A 32 -22.44 -12.00 1.57
CA ALA A 32 -21.19 -12.77 1.70
C ALA A 32 -20.02 -11.81 1.88
N ILE A 33 -18.92 -12.30 2.44
CA ILE A 33 -17.67 -11.55 2.52
C ILE A 33 -16.69 -12.01 1.43
N LEU A 34 -15.92 -11.06 0.90
CA LEU A 34 -14.91 -11.33 -0.14
C LEU A 34 -13.92 -12.43 0.25
N ASP A 35 -13.56 -12.49 1.53
CA ASP A 35 -12.62 -13.48 2.08
C ASP A 35 -13.06 -14.93 1.85
N ASP A 36 -14.37 -15.18 1.71
CA ASP A 36 -14.93 -16.52 1.50
C ASP A 36 -14.81 -16.98 0.03
N ALA A 37 -14.44 -16.07 -0.91
CA ALA A 37 -14.12 -16.44 -2.28
C ALA A 37 -12.94 -17.43 -2.39
N ALA A 38 -12.14 -17.55 -1.34
CA ALA A 38 -11.07 -18.53 -1.27
C ALA A 38 -11.61 -19.95 -1.61
N LYS A 39 -12.80 -20.31 -1.11
CA LYS A 39 -13.39 -21.63 -1.40
C LYS A 39 -13.69 -21.86 -2.88
N THR A 40 -14.13 -20.83 -3.57
CA THR A 40 -14.38 -20.86 -5.02
C THR A 40 -13.09 -21.03 -5.81
N LEU A 41 -11.98 -20.43 -5.34
CA LEU A 41 -10.70 -20.43 -6.04
C LEU A 41 -9.82 -21.67 -5.77
N GLU A 42 -10.12 -22.49 -4.77
CA GLU A 42 -9.34 -23.70 -4.46
C GLU A 42 -9.06 -24.60 -5.69
N PRO A 43 -10.05 -24.92 -6.57
CA PRO A 43 -9.79 -25.73 -7.74
C PRO A 43 -8.89 -25.06 -8.77
N VAL A 44 -8.99 -23.74 -8.91
CA VAL A 44 -8.21 -22.95 -9.87
C VAL A 44 -6.73 -22.94 -9.49
N ILE A 45 -6.42 -22.65 -8.22
CA ILE A 45 -5.04 -22.55 -7.75
C ILE A 45 -4.28 -23.87 -7.78
N ALA A 46 -4.97 -25.01 -7.80
CA ALA A 46 -4.33 -26.33 -7.80
C ALA A 46 -3.44 -26.58 -9.03
N GLY A 47 -3.66 -25.83 -10.11
CA GLY A 47 -2.86 -25.90 -11.34
C GLY A 47 -1.60 -25.02 -11.33
N PHE A 48 -1.40 -24.14 -10.34
CA PHE A 48 -0.35 -23.13 -10.35
C PHE A 48 0.72 -23.39 -9.28
N ASN A 49 1.97 -23.09 -9.63
CA ASN A 49 3.12 -23.20 -8.75
C ASN A 49 3.33 -21.96 -7.86
N ALA A 50 2.86 -20.81 -8.31
CA ALA A 50 2.97 -19.55 -7.59
C ALA A 50 1.67 -18.76 -7.64
N ILE A 51 1.21 -18.29 -6.50
CA ILE A 51 0.01 -17.48 -6.34
C ILE A 51 0.42 -16.12 -5.79
N ILE A 52 0.27 -15.08 -6.60
CA ILE A 52 0.58 -13.70 -6.21
C ILE A 52 -0.73 -12.98 -5.92
N ILE A 53 -0.81 -12.35 -4.75
CA ILE A 53 -2.05 -11.82 -4.21
C ILE A 53 -1.85 -10.35 -3.84
N GLU A 54 -2.84 -9.54 -4.16
CA GLU A 54 -2.89 -8.12 -3.83
C GLU A 54 -2.68 -7.89 -2.31
N PRO A 55 -1.94 -6.83 -1.91
CA PRO A 55 -1.56 -6.62 -0.51
C PRO A 55 -2.65 -5.98 0.36
N THR A 56 -3.91 -5.94 -0.08
CA THR A 56 -5.02 -5.41 0.73
C THR A 56 -5.31 -6.30 1.93
N LYS A 57 -5.91 -5.73 2.97
CA LYS A 57 -6.24 -6.49 4.21
C LYS A 57 -7.16 -7.68 3.91
N ARG A 58 -8.15 -7.51 3.03
CA ARG A 58 -9.07 -8.59 2.64
C ARG A 58 -8.37 -9.66 1.83
N MET A 59 -7.57 -9.27 0.84
CA MET A 59 -6.85 -10.23 0.01
C MET A 59 -5.75 -10.99 0.79
N LYS A 60 -5.16 -10.38 1.83
CA LYS A 60 -4.28 -11.12 2.76
C LYS A 60 -5.04 -12.22 3.52
N SER A 61 -6.31 -11.99 3.86
CA SER A 61 -7.17 -13.05 4.44
C SER A 61 -7.45 -14.17 3.44
N VAL A 62 -7.78 -13.82 2.20
CA VAL A 62 -7.93 -14.80 1.09
C VAL A 62 -6.65 -15.62 0.92
N ALA A 63 -5.49 -14.96 0.90
CA ALA A 63 -4.17 -15.62 0.80
C ALA A 63 -3.97 -16.67 1.90
N GLY A 64 -4.29 -16.30 3.15
CA GLY A 64 -4.20 -17.22 4.29
C GLY A 64 -5.12 -18.43 4.17
N LYS A 65 -6.37 -18.23 3.74
CA LYS A 65 -7.34 -19.31 3.54
C LYS A 65 -6.91 -20.25 2.41
N LEU A 66 -6.49 -19.72 1.25
CA LEU A 66 -6.02 -20.51 0.13
C LEU A 66 -4.75 -21.31 0.46
N ALA A 67 -3.77 -20.67 1.10
CA ALA A 67 -2.55 -21.34 1.50
C ALA A 67 -2.82 -22.47 2.51
N ALA A 68 -3.73 -22.26 3.48
CA ALA A 68 -4.15 -23.28 4.43
C ALA A 68 -4.80 -24.48 3.73
N ALA A 69 -5.69 -24.23 2.75
CA ALA A 69 -6.33 -25.28 1.97
C ALA A 69 -5.31 -26.09 1.14
N ALA A 70 -4.27 -25.42 0.62
CA ALA A 70 -3.20 -26.05 -0.14
C ALA A 70 -2.09 -26.69 0.75
N GLY A 71 -2.19 -26.61 2.08
CA GLY A 71 -1.13 -27.06 2.99
C GLY A 71 0.18 -26.27 2.85
N ALA A 72 0.12 -25.03 2.43
CA ALA A 72 1.24 -24.15 2.12
C ALA A 72 1.33 -22.98 3.10
N SER A 73 2.38 -22.16 2.93
CA SER A 73 2.60 -20.94 3.73
C SER A 73 2.57 -19.70 2.83
N VAL A 74 2.18 -18.55 3.40
CA VAL A 74 2.23 -17.26 2.73
C VAL A 74 3.52 -16.52 3.08
N ILE A 75 4.25 -16.04 2.07
CA ILE A 75 5.32 -15.07 2.24
C ILE A 75 4.71 -13.68 2.01
N ALA A 76 4.56 -12.93 3.10
CA ALA A 76 3.87 -11.66 3.06
C ALA A 76 4.79 -10.49 2.68
N ASP A 77 4.20 -9.50 2.00
CA ASP A 77 4.77 -8.20 1.68
C ASP A 77 6.14 -8.29 0.98
N ALA A 78 6.21 -9.15 -0.04
CA ALA A 78 7.42 -9.33 -0.83
C ALA A 78 7.83 -8.02 -1.53
N LEU A 79 9.11 -7.68 -1.43
CA LEU A 79 9.76 -6.58 -2.14
C LEU A 79 10.36 -7.04 -3.47
N SER A 80 10.79 -8.29 -3.54
CA SER A 80 11.24 -8.95 -4.76
C SER A 80 10.93 -10.44 -4.69
N ILE A 81 10.79 -11.07 -5.84
CA ILE A 81 10.62 -12.51 -6.00
C ILE A 81 11.59 -12.96 -7.10
N GLU A 82 12.54 -13.82 -6.75
CA GLU A 82 13.55 -14.37 -7.66
C GLU A 82 13.47 -15.89 -7.62
N GLY A 83 12.84 -16.47 -8.63
CA GLY A 83 12.53 -17.90 -8.64
C GLY A 83 11.59 -18.26 -7.49
N ASP A 84 12.03 -19.10 -6.57
CA ASP A 84 11.29 -19.54 -5.37
C ASP A 84 11.67 -18.79 -4.09
N VAL A 85 12.53 -17.76 -4.20
CA VAL A 85 12.99 -16.94 -3.08
C VAL A 85 12.34 -15.56 -3.13
N ALA A 86 11.69 -15.18 -2.05
CA ALA A 86 11.16 -13.82 -1.88
C ALA A 86 11.87 -13.07 -0.76
N THR A 87 12.11 -11.78 -0.99
CA THR A 87 12.68 -10.85 0.00
C THR A 87 11.55 -9.98 0.55
N SER A 88 11.45 -9.88 1.86
CA SER A 88 10.48 -9.03 2.56
C SER A 88 11.18 -8.15 3.59
N MET A 89 10.58 -7.02 3.96
CA MET A 89 11.04 -6.24 5.12
C MET A 89 10.90 -7.04 6.41
N TYR A 90 11.87 -6.85 7.32
CA TYR A 90 11.88 -7.47 8.62
C TYR A 90 12.27 -6.47 9.72
N PHE A 91 11.85 -6.71 10.97
CA PHE A 91 12.06 -5.78 12.10
C PHE A 91 11.64 -4.33 11.78
N GLY A 92 10.45 -4.14 11.20
CA GLY A 92 9.94 -2.79 10.89
C GLY A 92 10.77 -2.02 9.86
N GLY A 93 11.44 -2.72 8.94
CA GLY A 93 12.25 -2.11 7.87
C GLY A 93 13.74 -1.96 8.21
N VAL A 94 14.19 -2.40 9.39
CA VAL A 94 15.62 -2.37 9.77
C VAL A 94 16.43 -3.42 9.01
N GLY A 95 15.80 -4.54 8.63
CA GLY A 95 16.44 -5.62 7.89
C GLY A 95 15.54 -6.19 6.81
N HIS A 96 16.11 -7.04 5.97
CA HIS A 96 15.41 -7.85 5.00
C HIS A 96 15.51 -9.33 5.37
N ALA A 97 14.43 -10.06 5.18
CA ALA A 97 14.39 -11.50 5.31
C ALA A 97 14.19 -12.13 3.93
N GLN A 98 15.04 -13.07 3.58
CA GLN A 98 14.84 -13.93 2.41
C GLN A 98 14.18 -15.24 2.85
N ARG A 99 13.14 -15.64 2.15
CA ARG A 99 12.39 -16.86 2.40
C ARG A 99 12.22 -17.64 1.11
N LYS A 100 12.50 -18.93 1.18
CA LYS A 100 12.28 -19.86 0.08
C LYS A 100 10.95 -20.57 0.29
N ALA A 101 10.10 -20.56 -0.75
CA ALA A 101 8.90 -21.37 -0.76
C ALA A 101 9.23 -22.85 -1.02
N THR A 102 8.44 -23.75 -0.42
CA THR A 102 8.48 -25.18 -0.67
C THR A 102 7.10 -25.64 -1.15
N GLY A 103 7.01 -26.24 -2.33
CA GLY A 103 5.74 -26.55 -2.97
C GLY A 103 5.09 -25.32 -3.60
N THR A 104 3.75 -25.26 -3.63
CA THR A 104 3.03 -24.08 -4.14
C THR A 104 3.35 -22.85 -3.30
N ALA A 105 3.79 -21.79 -3.95
CA ALA A 105 4.25 -20.58 -3.30
C ALA A 105 3.11 -19.54 -3.26
N PHE A 106 2.78 -19.03 -2.09
CA PHE A 106 1.84 -17.93 -1.91
C PHE A 106 2.56 -16.67 -1.49
N TYR A 107 2.36 -15.59 -2.24
CA TYR A 107 2.98 -14.30 -1.98
C TYR A 107 1.92 -13.22 -1.89
N THR A 108 2.03 -12.31 -0.90
CA THR A 108 1.50 -10.97 -1.08
C THR A 108 2.66 -10.04 -1.41
N VAL A 109 2.46 -9.12 -2.34
CA VAL A 109 3.51 -8.17 -2.73
C VAL A 109 3.36 -6.87 -1.96
N SER A 110 4.45 -6.20 -1.66
CA SER A 110 4.38 -4.86 -1.07
C SER A 110 3.77 -3.87 -2.07
N PRO A 111 2.96 -2.89 -1.62
CA PRO A 111 2.43 -1.86 -2.49
C PRO A 111 3.54 -1.15 -3.27
N ASN A 112 3.25 -0.80 -4.52
CA ASN A 112 4.13 0.00 -5.37
C ASN A 112 5.54 -0.58 -5.65
N VAL A 113 5.73 -1.90 -5.56
CA VAL A 113 7.02 -2.53 -5.87
C VAL A 113 7.19 -2.75 -7.36
N PHE A 114 6.15 -3.18 -8.06
CA PHE A 114 6.19 -3.57 -9.47
C PHE A 114 5.48 -2.57 -10.39
N VAL A 115 5.41 -1.29 -10.02
CA VAL A 115 4.67 -0.25 -10.75
C VAL A 115 5.22 0.04 -12.16
N ASN A 116 6.47 -0.29 -12.42
CA ASN A 116 7.10 -0.10 -13.72
C ASN A 116 7.03 -1.35 -14.61
N GLU A 117 6.50 -2.45 -14.10
CA GLU A 117 6.32 -3.69 -14.85
C GLU A 117 5.00 -3.63 -15.61
N GLN A 118 5.04 -3.96 -16.88
CA GLN A 118 3.83 -4.08 -17.69
C GLN A 118 3.44 -5.55 -17.82
N ALA A 119 2.24 -5.88 -17.37
CA ALA A 119 1.66 -7.17 -17.63
C ALA A 119 1.28 -7.28 -19.11
N THR A 120 1.59 -8.43 -19.72
CA THR A 120 1.23 -8.74 -21.10
C THR A 120 0.64 -10.14 -21.16
N GLY A 121 -0.42 -10.30 -21.94
CA GLY A 121 -1.08 -11.59 -22.11
C GLY A 121 -2.09 -11.54 -23.23
N SER A 122 -2.85 -12.61 -23.39
CA SER A 122 -3.81 -12.79 -24.47
C SER A 122 -5.24 -13.08 -23.99
N ASN A 123 -5.50 -12.97 -22.67
CA ASN A 123 -6.83 -13.23 -22.14
C ASN A 123 -7.88 -12.29 -22.76
N GLY A 124 -8.99 -12.88 -23.15
CA GLY A 124 -10.21 -12.17 -23.54
C GLY A 124 -11.17 -12.00 -22.36
N ALA A 125 -12.45 -12.36 -22.58
CA ALA A 125 -13.45 -12.40 -21.51
C ALA A 125 -13.06 -13.41 -20.44
N ALA A 126 -13.33 -13.06 -19.17
CA ALA A 126 -13.09 -13.95 -18.05
C ALA A 126 -14.10 -15.11 -18.01
N GLU A 127 -13.66 -16.24 -17.52
CA GLU A 127 -14.54 -17.33 -17.14
C GLU A 127 -15.20 -17.01 -15.78
N GLU A 128 -16.53 -17.04 -15.76
CA GLU A 128 -17.31 -16.84 -14.54
C GLU A 128 -17.26 -18.10 -13.67
N LEU A 129 -16.74 -17.95 -12.46
CA LEU A 129 -16.69 -19.03 -11.47
C LEU A 129 -17.93 -18.97 -10.56
N ALA A 130 -18.68 -20.05 -10.51
CA ALA A 130 -19.82 -20.15 -9.61
C ALA A 130 -19.37 -20.08 -8.14
N TRP A 131 -19.97 -19.18 -7.38
CA TRP A 131 -19.67 -19.02 -5.95
C TRP A 131 -19.88 -20.33 -5.18
N VAL A 132 -18.86 -20.71 -4.42
CA VAL A 132 -18.91 -21.84 -3.48
C VAL A 132 -18.73 -21.29 -2.07
N ALA A 133 -19.79 -21.33 -1.27
CA ALA A 133 -19.71 -20.90 0.13
C ALA A 133 -18.88 -21.90 0.95
N PRO A 134 -18.01 -21.42 1.86
CA PRO A 134 -17.34 -22.30 2.81
C PRO A 134 -18.35 -22.84 3.86
N GLU A 135 -18.01 -23.96 4.52
CA GLU A 135 -18.83 -24.56 5.56
C GLU A 135 -19.14 -23.59 6.71
N ASN A 136 -18.17 -22.78 7.08
CA ASN A 136 -18.28 -21.77 8.13
C ASN A 136 -18.26 -20.35 7.52
N ALA A 137 -19.25 -20.05 6.68
CA ALA A 137 -19.37 -18.75 6.02
C ALA A 137 -19.61 -17.62 7.03
N VAL A 138 -18.91 -16.52 6.85
CA VAL A 138 -19.13 -15.27 7.59
C VAL A 138 -20.10 -14.39 6.80
N ARG A 139 -21.00 -13.71 7.51
CA ARG A 139 -21.95 -12.78 6.89
C ARG A 139 -21.66 -11.35 7.31
N GLU A 140 -21.70 -10.44 6.34
CA GLU A 140 -21.73 -9.02 6.62
C GLU A 140 -23.10 -8.66 7.23
N VAL A 141 -23.07 -8.06 8.42
CA VAL A 141 -24.30 -7.63 9.12
C VAL A 141 -24.67 -6.20 8.72
N SER A 142 -23.68 -5.34 8.63
CA SER A 142 -23.84 -3.95 8.19
C SER A 142 -22.52 -3.41 7.68
N SER A 143 -22.58 -2.48 6.74
CA SER A 143 -21.44 -1.73 6.23
C SER A 143 -21.83 -0.26 6.14
N GLU A 144 -21.02 0.62 6.71
CA GLU A 144 -21.20 2.05 6.62
C GLU A 144 -19.99 2.64 5.90
N PRO A 145 -20.20 3.38 4.79
CA PRO A 145 -19.10 4.03 4.09
C PRO A 145 -18.50 5.13 4.97
N VAL A 146 -17.20 5.07 5.21
CA VAL A 146 -16.47 6.19 5.82
C VAL A 146 -16.18 7.20 4.73
N PRO A 147 -16.68 8.45 4.84
CA PRO A 147 -16.40 9.49 3.87
C PRO A 147 -14.88 9.74 3.82
N LYS A 148 -14.26 9.46 2.67
CA LYS A 148 -12.87 9.84 2.45
C LYS A 148 -12.82 11.34 2.21
N SER A 149 -12.09 12.07 3.04
CA SER A 149 -11.85 13.51 2.86
C SER A 149 -10.47 13.71 2.26
N GLY A 150 -10.40 14.46 1.16
CA GLY A 150 -9.15 14.87 0.54
C GLY A 150 -8.72 14.03 -0.65
N ILE A 151 -7.50 14.29 -1.11
CA ILE A 151 -6.87 13.62 -2.25
C ILE A 151 -6.41 12.22 -1.83
N ASP A 152 -6.59 11.23 -2.69
CA ASP A 152 -6.03 9.90 -2.48
C ASP A 152 -4.49 9.94 -2.51
N LEU A 153 -3.88 9.79 -1.35
CA LEU A 153 -2.42 9.85 -1.20
C LEU A 153 -1.70 8.73 -1.96
N THR A 154 -2.36 7.60 -2.17
CA THR A 154 -1.73 6.45 -2.87
C THR A 154 -1.61 6.68 -4.36
N ALA A 155 -2.46 7.55 -4.93
CA ALA A 155 -2.46 7.92 -6.33
C ALA A 155 -1.83 9.30 -6.59
N SER A 156 -1.35 9.99 -5.54
CA SER A 156 -0.83 11.35 -5.66
C SER A 156 0.59 11.38 -6.21
N ASP A 157 0.83 12.22 -7.22
CA ASP A 157 2.17 12.51 -7.76
C ASP A 157 3.05 13.30 -6.79
N ALA A 158 2.44 14.12 -5.92
CA ALA A 158 3.12 14.89 -4.90
C ALA A 158 2.43 14.75 -3.54
N VAL A 159 3.21 14.66 -2.47
CA VAL A 159 2.70 14.55 -1.10
C VAL A 159 3.45 15.51 -0.18
N VAL A 160 2.71 16.35 0.52
CA VAL A 160 3.20 17.11 1.69
C VAL A 160 2.85 16.31 2.94
N ALA A 161 3.81 16.05 3.81
CA ALA A 161 3.58 15.29 5.02
C ALA A 161 3.95 16.10 6.28
N ALA A 162 3.01 16.20 7.20
CA ALA A 162 3.16 16.91 8.46
C ALA A 162 3.64 15.99 9.59
N GLY A 163 4.60 16.44 10.38
CA GLY A 163 5.11 15.73 11.54
C GLY A 163 4.92 16.49 12.86
N ARG A 164 5.44 15.94 13.97
CA ARG A 164 5.39 16.57 15.30
C ARG A 164 6.20 17.87 15.44
N GLY A 165 6.83 18.33 14.38
CA GLY A 165 7.45 19.67 14.34
C GLY A 165 6.42 20.80 14.35
N PHE A 166 5.15 20.52 14.04
CA PHE A 166 4.03 21.43 14.29
C PHE A 166 3.69 21.42 15.77
N ALA A 167 3.69 22.60 16.39
CA ALA A 167 3.43 22.75 17.83
C ALA A 167 1.94 22.78 18.16
N GLU A 168 1.13 23.37 17.26
CA GLU A 168 -0.30 23.57 17.40
C GLU A 168 -1.03 22.99 16.19
N LYS A 169 -2.29 22.55 16.39
CA LYS A 169 -3.12 22.00 15.32
C LYS A 169 -3.39 23.01 14.20
N GLU A 170 -3.55 24.25 14.57
CA GLU A 170 -3.80 25.37 13.67
C GLU A 170 -2.63 25.61 12.70
N ASP A 171 -1.42 25.34 13.13
CA ASP A 171 -0.22 25.49 12.31
C ASP A 171 -0.20 24.51 11.12
N LEU A 172 -0.98 23.42 11.16
CA LEU A 172 -1.14 22.48 10.04
C LEU A 172 -1.71 23.15 8.79
N GLN A 173 -2.37 24.32 8.95
CA GLN A 173 -2.83 25.10 7.82
C GLN A 173 -1.69 25.49 6.89
N LEU A 174 -0.48 25.74 7.41
CA LEU A 174 0.70 26.04 6.60
C LEU A 174 1.09 24.89 5.67
N ALA A 175 0.96 23.65 6.14
CA ALA A 175 1.22 22.46 5.30
C ALA A 175 0.09 22.25 4.30
N ARG A 176 -1.14 22.55 4.67
CA ARG A 176 -2.31 22.50 3.79
C ARG A 176 -2.20 23.50 2.66
N ASP A 177 -1.87 24.76 2.98
CA ASP A 177 -1.70 25.83 1.99
C ASP A 177 -0.59 25.48 0.96
N LEU A 178 0.49 24.86 1.41
CA LEU A 178 1.54 24.38 0.52
C LEU A 178 1.03 23.22 -0.36
N ALA A 179 0.33 22.26 0.23
CA ALA A 179 -0.22 21.11 -0.50
C ALA A 179 -1.19 21.58 -1.58
N ASP A 180 -2.12 22.46 -1.23
CA ASP A 180 -3.12 23.03 -2.14
C ASP A 180 -2.42 23.82 -3.28
N LYS A 181 -1.39 24.60 -2.96
CA LYS A 181 -0.64 25.39 -3.93
C LYS A 181 -0.01 24.56 -5.03
N ILE A 182 0.50 23.38 -4.69
CA ILE A 182 1.19 22.49 -5.65
C ILE A 182 0.32 21.30 -6.13
N GLY A 183 -0.94 21.25 -5.73
CA GLY A 183 -1.84 20.14 -6.05
C GLY A 183 -1.43 18.81 -5.42
N ALA A 184 -0.78 18.85 -4.25
CA ALA A 184 -0.31 17.68 -3.53
C ALA A 184 -1.35 17.14 -2.55
N GLY A 185 -1.27 15.85 -2.27
CA GLY A 185 -1.97 15.26 -1.14
C GLY A 185 -1.32 15.65 0.20
N LEU A 186 -2.12 15.81 1.27
CA LEU A 186 -1.63 16.07 2.61
C LEU A 186 -1.69 14.84 3.49
N GLY A 187 -0.51 14.30 3.83
CA GLY A 187 -0.36 13.17 4.74
C GLY A 187 0.25 13.59 6.09
N CYS A 188 0.43 12.63 6.98
CA CYS A 188 1.02 12.92 8.27
C CYS A 188 1.87 11.76 8.82
N SER A 189 2.65 12.06 9.86
CA SER A 189 3.28 11.04 10.68
C SER A 189 2.29 10.49 11.72
N ARG A 190 2.47 9.22 12.12
CA ARG A 190 1.58 8.50 13.03
C ARG A 190 1.15 9.28 14.28
N PRO A 191 2.05 10.04 14.98
CA PRO A 191 1.64 10.78 16.15
C PRO A 191 0.58 11.86 15.93
N LEU A 192 0.45 12.41 14.69
CA LEU A 192 -0.60 13.39 14.40
C LEU A 192 -1.96 12.74 14.15
N ALA A 193 -1.98 11.48 13.72
CA ALA A 193 -3.20 10.72 13.51
C ALA A 193 -3.65 9.95 14.75
N GLU A 194 -2.72 9.17 15.38
CA GLU A 194 -3.06 8.24 16.46
C GLU A 194 -2.64 8.76 17.87
N GLY A 195 -1.98 9.90 17.97
CA GLY A 195 -1.52 10.44 19.25
C GLY A 195 -2.33 11.64 19.72
N VAL A 196 -2.53 12.61 18.84
CA VAL A 196 -3.21 13.87 19.14
C VAL A 196 -4.49 14.10 18.34
N ASP A 197 -4.83 13.19 17.41
CA ASP A 197 -6.02 13.22 16.56
C ASP A 197 -6.20 14.54 15.78
N TRP A 198 -5.08 15.09 15.26
CA TRP A 198 -5.10 16.31 14.45
C TRP A 198 -5.37 16.03 12.98
N MET A 199 -5.04 14.83 12.55
CA MET A 199 -5.19 14.36 11.16
C MET A 199 -5.95 13.02 11.13
N PRO A 200 -6.69 12.74 10.05
CA PRO A 200 -7.38 11.46 9.89
C PRO A 200 -6.42 10.27 9.89
N ALA A 201 -6.84 9.16 10.51
CA ALA A 201 -6.02 7.95 10.63
C ALA A 201 -5.60 7.36 9.26
N GLU A 202 -6.45 7.52 8.24
CA GLU A 202 -6.18 7.08 6.87
C GLU A 202 -5.11 7.88 6.14
N THR A 203 -4.63 9.00 6.72
CA THR A 203 -3.60 9.86 6.10
C THR A 203 -2.21 9.64 6.66
N TYR A 204 -2.04 8.77 7.67
CA TYR A 204 -0.73 8.57 8.22
C TYR A 204 0.15 7.64 7.36
N ILE A 205 1.42 8.04 7.24
CA ILE A 205 2.43 7.41 6.39
C ILE A 205 3.43 6.64 7.26
N GLY A 206 3.73 5.41 6.88
CA GLY A 206 4.68 4.58 7.60
C GLY A 206 4.41 3.09 7.50
N VAL A 207 5.19 2.29 8.23
CA VAL A 207 5.20 0.82 8.18
C VAL A 207 3.85 0.15 8.45
N SER A 208 2.99 0.77 9.24
CA SER A 208 1.63 0.29 9.53
C SER A 208 0.52 1.22 8.99
N GLY A 209 0.89 2.21 8.20
CA GLY A 209 0.01 3.12 7.51
C GLY A 209 0.15 3.02 6.00
N LEU A 210 0.15 4.17 5.34
CA LEU A 210 0.33 4.25 3.89
C LEU A 210 1.80 4.06 3.51
N ILE A 211 2.02 3.28 2.45
CA ILE A 211 3.31 3.16 1.76
C ILE A 211 3.14 3.80 0.39
N LEU A 212 3.81 4.91 0.18
CA LEU A 212 3.64 5.79 -0.96
C LEU A 212 4.86 5.75 -1.89
N SER A 213 4.63 6.08 -3.17
CA SER A 213 5.69 6.26 -4.17
C SER A 213 5.43 7.49 -5.04
N PRO A 214 5.22 8.69 -4.45
CA PRO A 214 5.01 9.90 -5.21
C PRO A 214 6.28 10.31 -5.95
N LYS A 215 6.15 11.14 -6.99
CA LYS A 215 7.31 11.77 -7.65
C LYS A 215 8.03 12.70 -6.68
N VAL A 216 7.26 13.42 -5.83
CA VAL A 216 7.78 14.38 -4.85
C VAL A 216 7.16 14.15 -3.49
N TYR A 217 7.99 14.08 -2.46
CA TYR A 217 7.61 13.99 -1.07
C TYR A 217 8.23 15.11 -0.26
N ILE A 218 7.41 15.95 0.37
CA ILE A 218 7.86 17.08 1.18
C ILE A 218 7.58 16.80 2.65
N ALA A 219 8.60 16.45 3.40
CA ALA A 219 8.54 16.17 4.83
C ALA A 219 8.65 17.46 5.64
N THR A 220 7.59 17.87 6.34
CA THR A 220 7.53 19.09 7.13
C THR A 220 7.46 18.76 8.63
N GLY A 221 8.52 19.06 9.37
CA GLY A 221 8.61 18.77 10.79
C GLY A 221 8.61 17.28 11.17
N ILE A 222 9.05 16.43 10.23
CA ILE A 222 9.19 14.99 10.43
C ILE A 222 10.62 14.69 10.85
N SER A 223 10.79 13.83 11.86
CA SER A 223 12.11 13.47 12.37
C SER A 223 12.88 12.46 11.50
N GLY A 224 12.18 11.68 10.67
CA GLY A 224 12.80 10.66 9.81
C GLY A 224 13.10 9.34 10.52
N GLN A 225 12.26 8.97 11.49
CA GLN A 225 12.30 7.62 12.06
C GLN A 225 12.04 6.58 10.97
N ILE A 226 12.73 5.44 11.05
CA ILE A 226 12.68 4.39 10.03
C ILE A 226 11.25 3.90 9.77
N GLN A 227 10.41 3.84 10.81
CA GLN A 227 9.02 3.41 10.68
C GLN A 227 8.17 4.34 9.82
N HIS A 228 8.50 5.64 9.80
CA HIS A 228 7.87 6.60 8.92
C HIS A 228 8.46 6.52 7.51
N MET A 229 9.79 6.48 7.41
CA MET A 229 10.49 6.52 6.13
C MET A 229 10.21 5.29 5.26
N VAL A 230 9.89 4.14 5.85
CA VAL A 230 9.37 2.96 5.11
C VAL A 230 8.18 3.31 4.24
N GLY A 231 7.33 4.24 4.69
CA GLY A 231 6.18 4.71 3.92
C GLY A 231 6.50 5.78 2.88
N ALA A 232 7.69 6.36 2.89
CA ALA A 232 8.05 7.53 2.07
C ALA A 232 9.31 7.33 1.21
N ASN A 233 10.19 6.37 1.53
CA ASN A 233 11.49 6.21 0.89
C ASN A 233 11.46 5.68 -0.56
N ARG A 234 10.27 5.43 -1.10
CA ARG A 234 10.05 5.14 -2.53
C ARG A 234 9.67 6.37 -3.35
N ALA A 235 9.61 7.55 -2.72
CA ALA A 235 9.40 8.79 -3.45
C ALA A 235 10.56 9.04 -4.43
N GLY A 236 10.25 9.63 -5.58
CA GLY A 236 11.26 9.98 -6.59
C GLY A 236 12.22 11.05 -6.08
N THR A 237 11.71 12.03 -5.31
CA THR A 237 12.52 13.07 -4.65
C THR A 237 11.93 13.37 -3.28
N VAL A 238 12.78 13.39 -2.26
CA VAL A 238 12.43 13.70 -0.88
C VAL A 238 13.01 15.05 -0.47
N PHE A 239 12.14 16.00 -0.17
CA PHE A 239 12.50 17.28 0.46
C PHE A 239 12.19 17.20 1.97
N ALA A 240 13.08 17.71 2.80
CA ALA A 240 12.88 17.74 4.24
C ALA A 240 13.05 19.16 4.81
N ILE A 241 12.11 19.57 5.64
CA ILE A 241 12.16 20.84 6.38
C ILE A 241 12.03 20.48 7.87
N ASN A 242 13.06 20.81 8.64
CA ASN A 242 13.08 20.56 10.09
C ASN A 242 13.93 21.63 10.77
N LYS A 243 13.56 22.04 11.98
CA LYS A 243 14.34 22.98 12.78
C LYS A 243 15.57 22.36 13.45
N ASP A 244 15.55 21.04 13.66
CA ASP A 244 16.65 20.28 14.25
C ASP A 244 17.58 19.81 13.13
N GLU A 245 18.76 20.40 13.03
CA GLU A 245 19.80 20.04 12.05
C GLU A 245 20.28 18.59 12.17
N ASN A 246 20.11 17.97 13.36
CA ASN A 246 20.51 16.59 13.64
C ASN A 246 19.37 15.59 13.38
N ALA A 247 18.22 16.04 12.91
CA ALA A 247 17.09 15.14 12.63
C ALA A 247 17.50 14.07 11.61
N PRO A 248 17.22 12.77 11.88
CA PRO A 248 17.60 11.67 10.99
C PRO A 248 17.07 11.80 9.56
N ILE A 249 16.02 12.60 9.33
CA ILE A 249 15.45 12.86 8.01
C ILE A 249 16.49 13.42 7.04
N PHE A 250 17.41 14.25 7.51
CA PHE A 250 18.45 14.86 6.66
C PHE A 250 19.47 13.87 6.10
N LYS A 251 19.54 12.66 6.65
CA LYS A 251 20.35 11.56 6.10
C LYS A 251 19.59 10.70 5.08
N GLN A 252 18.30 10.99 4.88
CA GLN A 252 17.39 10.18 4.08
C GLN A 252 16.62 11.02 3.05
N CYS A 253 16.89 12.30 2.94
CA CYS A 253 16.31 13.19 1.94
C CYS A 253 17.33 13.57 0.86
N ASP A 254 16.82 13.93 -0.31
CA ASP A 254 17.65 14.46 -1.42
C ASP A 254 17.97 15.94 -1.19
N TYR A 255 17.02 16.70 -0.61
CA TYR A 255 17.17 18.11 -0.30
C TYR A 255 16.67 18.38 1.12
N GLY A 256 17.51 19.02 1.92
CA GLY A 256 17.19 19.36 3.30
C GLY A 256 17.30 20.86 3.57
N LEU A 257 16.32 21.42 4.26
CA LEU A 257 16.34 22.80 4.73
C LEU A 257 16.16 22.85 6.24
N VAL A 258 17.17 23.35 6.95
CA VAL A 258 17.10 23.58 8.39
C VAL A 258 16.41 24.91 8.63
N GLY A 259 15.21 24.88 9.23
CA GLY A 259 14.43 26.08 9.43
C GLY A 259 13.13 25.86 10.22
N ASP A 260 12.58 26.97 10.66
CA ASP A 260 11.29 27.01 11.35
C ASP A 260 10.14 26.92 10.32
N LEU A 261 9.22 25.98 10.52
CA LEU A 261 8.08 25.74 9.64
C LEU A 261 7.21 27.00 9.46
N LYS A 262 7.01 27.79 10.52
CA LYS A 262 6.22 29.03 10.50
C LYS A 262 6.83 30.10 9.60
N LYS A 263 8.14 30.02 9.32
CA LYS A 263 8.84 30.95 8.42
C LYS A 263 9.01 30.35 7.02
N VAL A 264 9.40 29.07 6.97
CA VAL A 264 9.76 28.42 5.70
C VAL A 264 8.52 28.13 4.86
N LEU A 265 7.45 27.56 5.43
CA LEU A 265 6.29 27.15 4.64
C LEU A 265 5.58 28.32 3.96
N PRO A 266 5.27 29.45 4.64
CA PRO A 266 4.68 30.60 3.97
C PRO A 266 5.58 31.17 2.85
N ALA A 267 6.89 31.25 3.09
CA ALA A 267 7.82 31.75 2.09
C ALA A 267 7.89 30.81 0.86
N LEU A 268 7.91 29.50 1.09
CA LEU A 268 7.91 28.51 0.02
C LEU A 268 6.59 28.56 -0.77
N THR A 269 5.45 28.60 -0.09
CA THR A 269 4.14 28.70 -0.74
C THR A 269 3.99 29.97 -1.59
N ALA A 270 4.57 31.07 -1.13
CA ALA A 270 4.56 32.32 -1.88
C ALA A 270 5.50 32.32 -3.09
N ALA A 271 6.58 31.52 -3.07
CA ALA A 271 7.57 31.43 -4.15
C ALA A 271 7.16 30.49 -5.28
N LEU A 272 6.21 29.60 -5.04
CA LEU A 272 5.62 28.65 -6.00
C LEU A 272 4.35 29.22 -6.65
#